data_56d73271eb424789f6b2e5c75635d1ba
#
_entry.id   56d73271eb424789f6b2e5c75635d1ba
#
_cell.length_a   1.000
_cell.length_b   1.000
_cell.length_c   1.000
_cell.angle_alpha   90.00
_cell.angle_beta   90.00
_cell.angle_gamma   90.00
#
_symmetry.space_group_name_H-M   'P 1'
#
loop_
_entity.id
_entity.type
_entity.pdbx_description
1 polymer ?
#
loop_
_entity_poly.entity_id
_entity_poly.type
_entity_poly.pdbx_seq_one_letter_code
_entity_poly.pdbx_strand_id
1 'polypeptide(L)'
;MFQTISNFMRVGDIRRKIIFTLLMLVVFRIGTFIPVPGVNAEFLKSQDQFNVFGLLNTFGGGALMNFSILAMGIMPYITASIIIQLLQMDVVPKFTEWSKQGEVGRRKLAQFTRYFTIVLGFIQGFGMSYGFNNLAGGQLIENPGIGSYLLITTVLTAGTAFLMWLGEQITSKGVGNGISIIIFAGIVAGIPSTINQIYAQQFENAGEQLFLRIVTVVLIAIAVVAIIVGTIFIQQALRKIPIQYAKRMVAGKSPVGGQSSHLPLKVNAAGVIPVIFAVSFIVTPRTVASFFEQNDVTLWIQRVFDYSHPIGMVVYSALIIAFTYFYAFIQVNPEQVSDNLKKQGGYIPGIRPGKNTQEYLTRVLYRLTFVGALFLTAIAILPVLFINIAGLPESAQIGGTSLLIVVGVALETMKQLEAQLVKRHYKGFIK
;
A
#
# COMPACT_ATOMS: atom_id res chain seq x y z
N MET A 1 -10.24 -8.71 21.67
CA MET A 1 -10.08 -7.43 20.95
C MET A 1 -10.41 -6.21 21.81
N PHE A 2 -11.60 -6.09 22.42
CA PHE A 2 -11.94 -4.93 23.27
C PHE A 2 -10.99 -4.72 24.47
N GLN A 3 -10.59 -5.80 25.15
CA GLN A 3 -9.61 -5.73 26.24
C GLN A 3 -8.24 -5.23 25.76
N THR A 4 -7.80 -5.63 24.58
CA THR A 4 -6.52 -5.21 23.98
C THR A 4 -6.53 -3.72 23.68
N ILE A 5 -7.61 -3.21 23.09
CA ILE A 5 -7.79 -1.78 22.80
C ILE A 5 -7.86 -0.97 24.10
N SER A 6 -8.59 -1.46 25.11
CA SER A 6 -8.62 -0.84 26.44
C SER A 6 -7.22 -0.75 27.08
N ASN A 7 -6.41 -1.80 26.94
CA ASN A 7 -5.04 -1.81 27.44
C ASN A 7 -4.14 -0.80 26.72
N PHE A 8 -4.30 -0.61 25.40
CA PHE A 8 -3.57 0.42 24.67
C PHE A 8 -3.92 1.83 25.14
N MET A 9 -5.19 2.10 25.43
CA MET A 9 -5.63 3.41 25.92
C MET A 9 -5.21 3.73 27.35
N ARG A 10 -4.92 2.71 28.17
CA ARG A 10 -4.40 2.89 29.54
C ARG A 10 -2.93 3.34 29.57
N VAL A 11 -2.15 3.02 28.54
CA VAL A 11 -0.74 3.41 28.45
C VAL A 11 -0.62 4.80 27.85
N GLY A 12 -0.24 5.80 28.63
CA GLY A 12 -0.25 7.22 28.28
C GLY A 12 0.49 7.55 26.96
N ASP A 13 1.65 6.94 26.70
CA ASP A 13 2.41 7.21 25.47
C ASP A 13 1.75 6.60 24.22
N ILE A 14 1.19 5.39 24.35
CA ILE A 14 0.49 4.73 23.24
C ILE A 14 -0.78 5.53 22.92
N ARG A 15 -1.52 5.95 23.95
CA ARG A 15 -2.69 6.81 23.83
C ARG A 15 -2.37 8.11 23.09
N ARG A 16 -1.27 8.81 23.46
CA ARG A 16 -0.85 10.03 22.79
C ARG A 16 -0.55 9.82 21.31
N LYS A 17 0.12 8.72 20.95
CA LYS A 17 0.41 8.35 19.56
C LYS A 17 -0.85 8.04 18.77
N ILE A 18 -1.80 7.31 19.35
CA ILE A 18 -3.09 7.01 18.71
C ILE A 18 -3.86 8.30 18.46
N ILE A 19 -4.00 9.16 19.48
CA ILE A 19 -4.71 10.44 19.36
C ILE A 19 -4.03 11.32 18.30
N PHE A 20 -2.69 11.40 18.30
CA PHE A 20 -1.95 12.15 17.28
C PHE A 20 -2.24 11.62 15.87
N THR A 21 -2.24 10.30 15.67
CA THR A 21 -2.56 9.69 14.38
C THR A 21 -3.98 10.03 13.93
N LEU A 22 -4.96 9.93 14.84
CA LEU A 22 -6.35 10.27 14.53
C LEU A 22 -6.50 11.76 14.17
N LEU A 23 -5.85 12.68 14.89
CA LEU A 23 -5.85 14.10 14.56
C LEU A 23 -5.26 14.37 13.17
N MET A 24 -4.15 13.70 12.80
CA MET A 24 -3.56 13.83 11.48
C MET A 24 -4.51 13.29 10.38
N LEU A 25 -5.26 12.23 10.66
CA LEU A 25 -6.27 11.73 9.72
C LEU A 25 -7.46 12.70 9.56
N VAL A 26 -7.84 13.41 10.61
CA VAL A 26 -8.84 14.49 10.50
C VAL A 26 -8.32 15.61 9.59
N VAL A 27 -7.07 16.03 9.76
CA VAL A 27 -6.43 17.03 8.88
C VAL A 27 -6.41 16.55 7.42
N PHE A 28 -6.02 15.29 7.18
CA PHE A 28 -6.11 14.67 5.86
C PHE A 28 -7.53 14.77 5.30
N ARG A 29 -8.54 14.39 6.09
CA ARG A 29 -9.93 14.38 5.64
C ARG A 29 -10.45 15.79 5.30
N ILE A 30 -10.11 16.80 6.09
CA ILE A 30 -10.43 18.19 5.78
C ILE A 30 -9.83 18.59 4.42
N GLY A 31 -8.57 18.26 4.18
CA GLY A 31 -7.89 18.58 2.92
C GLY A 31 -8.55 17.96 1.68
N THR A 32 -9.22 16.81 1.81
CA THR A 32 -9.93 16.18 0.67
C THR A 32 -11.20 16.91 0.22
N PHE A 33 -11.68 17.87 1.01
CA PHE A 33 -12.85 18.70 0.67
C PHE A 33 -12.51 20.12 0.22
N ILE A 34 -11.25 20.55 0.33
CA ILE A 34 -10.84 21.88 -0.10
C ILE A 34 -10.59 21.85 -1.61
N PRO A 35 -11.44 22.46 -2.45
CA PRO A 35 -11.26 22.42 -3.90
C PRO A 35 -10.06 23.26 -4.34
N VAL A 36 -9.49 22.92 -5.48
CA VAL A 36 -8.45 23.72 -6.13
C VAL A 36 -9.09 24.97 -6.72
N PRO A 37 -8.52 26.17 -6.50
CA PRO A 37 -9.06 27.41 -7.05
C PRO A 37 -9.13 27.39 -8.59
N GLY A 38 -10.23 27.92 -9.17
CA GLY A 38 -10.42 28.04 -10.61
C GLY A 38 -10.82 26.72 -11.31
N VAL A 39 -11.27 25.73 -10.55
CA VAL A 39 -11.75 24.43 -11.07
C VAL A 39 -13.20 24.23 -10.68
N ASN A 40 -14.04 23.88 -11.66
CA ASN A 40 -15.44 23.51 -11.44
C ASN A 40 -15.55 22.00 -11.11
N ALA A 41 -15.46 21.66 -9.82
CA ALA A 41 -15.51 20.28 -9.35
C ALA A 41 -16.90 19.62 -9.52
N GLU A 42 -17.99 20.38 -9.65
CA GLU A 42 -19.33 19.83 -9.85
C GLU A 42 -19.46 19.12 -11.19
N PHE A 43 -18.75 19.62 -12.20
CA PHE A 43 -18.70 19.00 -13.53
C PHE A 43 -18.15 17.58 -13.50
N LEU A 44 -17.13 17.32 -12.66
CA LEU A 44 -16.56 15.97 -12.52
C LEU A 44 -17.54 14.95 -11.93
N LYS A 45 -18.43 15.39 -11.05
CA LYS A 45 -19.41 14.53 -10.39
C LYS A 45 -20.56 14.12 -11.30
N SER A 46 -20.85 14.92 -12.33
CA SER A 46 -21.97 14.70 -13.25
C SER A 46 -21.63 13.79 -14.44
N GLN A 47 -20.37 13.43 -14.64
CA GLN A 47 -19.91 12.68 -15.79
C GLN A 47 -19.45 11.26 -15.44
N ASP A 48 -20.09 10.25 -16.02
CA ASP A 48 -19.74 8.83 -15.84
C ASP A 48 -18.36 8.47 -16.39
N GLN A 49 -17.81 9.25 -17.32
CA GLN A 49 -16.49 9.02 -17.92
C GLN A 49 -15.34 9.06 -16.89
N PHE A 50 -15.53 9.73 -15.75
CA PHE A 50 -14.53 9.81 -14.69
C PHE A 50 -14.52 8.60 -13.76
N ASN A 51 -15.46 7.66 -13.88
CA ASN A 51 -15.49 6.42 -13.11
C ASN A 51 -14.25 5.54 -13.36
N VAL A 52 -13.58 5.71 -14.53
CA VAL A 52 -12.30 5.05 -14.88
C VAL A 52 -11.19 5.35 -13.83
N PHE A 53 -11.28 6.47 -13.14
CA PHE A 53 -10.33 6.87 -12.09
C PHE A 53 -10.76 6.44 -10.68
N GLY A 54 -11.72 5.52 -10.58
CA GLY A 54 -12.30 5.06 -9.31
C GLY A 54 -11.27 4.58 -8.29
N LEU A 55 -10.25 3.83 -8.70
CA LEU A 55 -9.17 3.39 -7.79
C LEU A 55 -8.33 4.57 -7.25
N LEU A 56 -7.96 5.51 -8.12
CA LEU A 56 -7.25 6.74 -7.70
C LEU A 56 -8.07 7.53 -6.70
N ASN A 57 -9.37 7.67 -6.97
CA ASN A 57 -10.30 8.36 -6.08
C ASN A 57 -10.44 7.64 -4.74
N THR A 58 -10.49 6.31 -4.76
CA THR A 58 -10.58 5.49 -3.53
C THR A 58 -9.34 5.62 -2.66
N PHE A 59 -8.13 5.58 -3.24
CA PHE A 59 -6.89 5.78 -2.49
C PHE A 59 -6.71 7.22 -1.97
N GLY A 60 -7.25 8.19 -2.69
CA GLY A 60 -7.30 9.60 -2.27
C GLY A 60 -8.42 9.93 -1.30
N GLY A 61 -9.30 8.99 -0.95
CA GLY A 61 -10.43 9.23 -0.04
C GLY A 61 -11.50 10.17 -0.61
N GLY A 62 -11.73 10.14 -1.92
CA GLY A 62 -12.67 11.01 -2.61
C GLY A 62 -12.09 12.35 -3.06
N ALA A 63 -10.80 12.59 -2.82
CA ALA A 63 -10.13 13.84 -3.14
C ALA A 63 -10.14 14.19 -4.63
N LEU A 64 -10.09 13.17 -5.50
CA LEU A 64 -10.05 13.33 -6.94
C LEU A 64 -11.39 13.83 -7.49
N MET A 65 -12.51 13.23 -7.08
CA MET A 65 -13.86 13.65 -7.53
C MET A 65 -14.24 15.04 -7.03
N ASN A 66 -13.66 15.48 -5.92
CA ASN A 66 -13.80 16.85 -5.42
C ASN A 66 -12.79 17.82 -6.06
N PHE A 67 -11.89 17.34 -6.90
CA PHE A 67 -10.72 18.04 -7.42
C PHE A 67 -10.06 18.92 -6.34
N SER A 68 -9.82 18.27 -5.19
CA SER A 68 -9.28 18.97 -4.02
C SER A 68 -7.78 19.21 -4.16
N ILE A 69 -7.22 20.02 -3.28
CA ILE A 69 -5.78 20.26 -3.18
C ILE A 69 -4.99 18.94 -2.98
N LEU A 70 -5.64 17.88 -2.50
CA LEU A 70 -5.08 16.55 -2.30
C LEU A 70 -5.49 15.56 -3.41
N ALA A 71 -5.99 16.03 -4.57
CA ALA A 71 -6.54 15.18 -5.63
C ALA A 71 -5.54 14.15 -6.19
N MET A 72 -4.24 14.48 -6.28
CA MET A 72 -3.20 13.51 -6.66
C MET A 72 -2.89 12.48 -5.57
N GLY A 73 -3.34 12.74 -4.34
CA GLY A 73 -3.05 11.86 -3.20
C GLY A 73 -1.56 11.68 -2.97
N ILE A 74 -1.19 10.47 -2.53
CA ILE A 74 0.19 10.09 -2.21
C ILE A 74 0.88 9.34 -3.38
N MET A 75 0.21 9.21 -4.54
CA MET A 75 0.70 8.42 -5.68
C MET A 75 2.06 8.87 -6.20
N PRO A 76 2.37 10.18 -6.37
CA PRO A 76 3.69 10.61 -6.81
C PRO A 76 4.81 10.16 -5.87
N TYR A 77 4.55 10.15 -4.56
CA TYR A 77 5.51 9.66 -3.56
C TYR A 77 5.71 8.14 -3.65
N ILE A 78 4.64 7.37 -3.85
CA ILE A 78 4.74 5.92 -4.02
C ILE A 78 5.58 5.61 -5.25
N THR A 79 5.30 6.25 -6.39
CA THR A 79 6.06 6.08 -7.63
C THR A 79 7.54 6.46 -7.45
N ALA A 80 7.82 7.60 -6.80
CA ALA A 80 9.18 8.01 -6.48
C ALA A 80 9.91 6.98 -5.60
N SER A 81 9.23 6.48 -4.57
CA SER A 81 9.78 5.49 -3.65
C SER A 81 10.13 4.17 -4.36
N ILE A 82 9.25 3.71 -5.26
CA ILE A 82 9.51 2.50 -6.07
C ILE A 82 10.75 2.69 -6.94
N ILE A 83 10.81 3.80 -7.69
CA ILE A 83 11.93 4.09 -8.59
C ILE A 83 13.24 4.14 -7.80
N ILE A 84 13.27 4.82 -6.66
CA ILE A 84 14.46 4.90 -5.82
C ILE A 84 14.85 3.53 -5.25
N GLN A 85 13.88 2.70 -4.85
CA GLN A 85 14.17 1.33 -4.37
C GLN A 85 14.71 0.44 -5.49
N LEU A 86 14.21 0.57 -6.71
CA LEU A 86 14.76 -0.15 -7.87
C LEU A 86 16.20 0.32 -8.19
N LEU A 87 16.45 1.62 -8.15
CA LEU A 87 17.77 2.19 -8.42
C LEU A 87 18.84 1.84 -7.36
N GLN A 88 18.41 1.49 -6.15
CA GLN A 88 19.31 1.01 -5.07
C GLN A 88 19.86 -0.40 -5.32
N MET A 89 19.24 -1.20 -6.20
CA MET A 89 19.65 -2.58 -6.48
C MET A 89 20.73 -2.64 -7.56
N ASP A 90 21.93 -2.15 -7.23
CA ASP A 90 23.12 -2.13 -8.07
C ASP A 90 22.96 -1.43 -9.45
N VAL A 91 21.84 -0.71 -9.66
CA VAL A 91 21.62 0.10 -10.87
C VAL A 91 22.41 1.41 -10.78
N VAL A 92 22.34 2.09 -9.64
CA VAL A 92 23.10 3.31 -9.37
C VAL A 92 24.07 3.05 -8.21
N PRO A 93 25.39 2.95 -8.45
CA PRO A 93 26.37 2.59 -7.42
C PRO A 93 26.29 3.47 -6.17
N LYS A 94 26.04 4.77 -6.34
CA LYS A 94 25.92 5.73 -5.23
C LYS A 94 24.72 5.44 -4.33
N PHE A 95 23.59 4.99 -4.87
CA PHE A 95 22.42 4.63 -4.09
C PHE A 95 22.63 3.30 -3.36
N THR A 96 23.31 2.36 -3.99
CA THR A 96 23.70 1.10 -3.38
C THR A 96 24.65 1.33 -2.20
N GLU A 97 25.64 2.23 -2.34
CA GLU A 97 26.51 2.63 -1.24
C GLU A 97 25.73 3.24 -0.08
N TRP A 98 24.80 4.16 -0.36
CA TRP A 98 23.97 4.76 0.68
C TRP A 98 23.08 3.71 1.38
N SER A 99 22.56 2.73 0.66
CA SER A 99 21.77 1.65 1.28
C SER A 99 22.57 0.83 2.28
N LYS A 100 23.90 0.69 2.07
CA LYS A 100 24.84 -0.02 2.94
C LYS A 100 25.34 0.82 4.14
N GLN A 101 25.21 2.16 4.08
CA GLN A 101 25.65 3.09 5.15
C GLN A 101 24.74 3.15 6.38
N GLY A 102 23.75 2.26 6.51
CA GLY A 102 22.83 2.20 7.65
C GLY A 102 21.91 3.42 7.74
N GLU A 103 21.76 4.01 8.93
CA GLU A 103 20.78 5.09 9.16
C GLU A 103 21.12 6.39 8.42
N VAL A 104 22.38 6.74 8.30
CA VAL A 104 22.83 7.96 7.60
C VAL A 104 22.48 7.87 6.11
N GLY A 105 22.75 6.73 5.49
CA GLY A 105 22.42 6.50 4.09
C GLY A 105 20.92 6.46 3.83
N ARG A 106 20.14 5.85 4.72
CA ARG A 106 18.67 5.85 4.64
C ARG A 106 18.08 7.25 4.68
N ARG A 107 18.63 8.16 5.50
CA ARG A 107 18.20 9.56 5.55
C ARG A 107 18.47 10.28 4.22
N LYS A 108 19.64 10.05 3.58
CA LYS A 108 19.95 10.62 2.26
C LYS A 108 19.01 10.12 1.19
N LEU A 109 18.73 8.81 1.16
CA LEU A 109 17.77 8.21 0.23
C LEU A 109 16.36 8.76 0.42
N ALA A 110 15.89 8.90 1.66
CA ALA A 110 14.60 9.50 1.96
C ALA A 110 14.53 10.96 1.49
N GLN A 111 15.60 11.74 1.68
CA GLN A 111 15.66 13.12 1.20
C GLN A 111 15.60 13.19 -0.33
N PHE A 112 16.32 12.31 -1.02
CA PHE A 112 16.29 12.24 -2.48
C PHE A 112 14.90 11.82 -2.99
N THR A 113 14.25 10.86 -2.31
CA THR A 113 12.87 10.47 -2.62
C THR A 113 11.91 11.65 -2.51
N ARG A 114 12.04 12.51 -1.50
CA ARG A 114 11.22 13.73 -1.35
C ARG A 114 11.38 14.69 -2.52
N TYR A 115 12.62 15.00 -2.93
CA TYR A 115 12.86 15.86 -4.08
C TYR A 115 12.29 15.27 -5.36
N PHE A 116 12.51 13.99 -5.57
CA PHE A 116 12.00 13.30 -6.75
C PHE A 116 10.45 13.22 -6.75
N THR A 117 9.83 13.11 -5.58
CA THR A 117 8.37 13.21 -5.43
C THR A 117 7.83 14.55 -5.90
N ILE A 118 8.50 15.64 -5.58
CA ILE A 118 8.06 17.00 -6.01
C ILE A 118 8.16 17.13 -7.52
N VAL A 119 9.25 16.63 -8.13
CA VAL A 119 9.42 16.66 -9.58
C VAL A 119 8.35 15.82 -10.28
N LEU A 120 8.13 14.57 -9.82
CA LEU A 120 7.09 13.71 -10.38
C LEU A 120 5.69 14.28 -10.13
N GLY A 121 5.46 14.84 -8.95
CA GLY A 121 4.20 15.50 -8.61
C GLY A 121 3.88 16.66 -9.55
N PHE A 122 4.89 17.47 -9.90
CA PHE A 122 4.73 18.57 -10.84
C PHE A 122 4.39 18.05 -12.25
N ILE A 123 5.11 17.05 -12.74
CA ILE A 123 4.84 16.44 -14.06
C ILE A 123 3.45 15.80 -14.10
N GLN A 124 3.11 15.01 -13.10
CA GLN A 124 1.81 14.33 -13.02
C GLN A 124 0.66 15.32 -12.80
N GLY A 125 0.86 16.34 -11.97
CA GLY A 125 -0.13 17.41 -11.73
C GLY A 125 -0.43 18.23 -12.96
N PHE A 126 0.59 18.56 -13.77
CA PHE A 126 0.40 19.22 -15.06
C PHE A 126 -0.38 18.34 -16.03
N GLY A 127 0.05 17.08 -16.19
CA GLY A 127 -0.65 16.10 -17.03
C GLY A 127 -2.10 15.93 -16.61
N MET A 128 -2.36 15.82 -15.29
CA MET A 128 -3.69 15.65 -14.74
C MET A 128 -4.58 16.87 -14.99
N SER A 129 -4.08 18.10 -14.75
CA SER A 129 -4.86 19.32 -14.96
C SER A 129 -5.21 19.52 -16.44
N TYR A 130 -4.26 19.30 -17.33
CA TYR A 130 -4.46 19.40 -18.78
C TYR A 130 -5.38 18.27 -19.29
N GLY A 131 -5.12 17.04 -18.90
CA GLY A 131 -5.85 15.88 -19.34
C GLY A 131 -7.31 15.88 -18.91
N PHE A 132 -7.59 16.18 -17.63
CA PHE A 132 -8.98 16.27 -17.17
C PHE A 132 -9.75 17.42 -17.82
N ASN A 133 -9.08 18.56 -18.08
CA ASN A 133 -9.74 19.65 -18.81
C ASN A 133 -10.09 19.25 -20.24
N ASN A 134 -9.23 18.48 -20.93
CA ASN A 134 -9.52 17.97 -22.28
C ASN A 134 -10.66 16.94 -22.25
N LEU A 135 -10.65 15.99 -21.31
CA LEU A 135 -11.74 15.02 -21.13
C LEU A 135 -13.08 15.69 -20.80
N ALA A 136 -13.04 16.83 -20.11
CA ALA A 136 -14.19 17.67 -19.78
C ALA A 136 -14.61 18.62 -20.93
N GLY A 137 -14.04 18.47 -22.11
CA GLY A 137 -14.35 19.38 -23.24
C GLY A 137 -13.98 20.84 -22.96
N GLY A 138 -12.99 21.09 -22.12
CA GLY A 138 -12.54 22.44 -21.76
C GLY A 138 -13.38 23.15 -20.68
N GLN A 139 -14.33 22.47 -20.05
CA GLN A 139 -15.29 23.06 -19.10
C GLN A 139 -14.86 22.91 -17.63
N LEU A 140 -13.78 22.19 -17.36
CA LEU A 140 -13.30 21.96 -15.98
C LEU A 140 -12.62 23.20 -15.40
N ILE A 141 -11.85 23.90 -16.21
CA ILE A 141 -11.09 25.09 -15.78
C ILE A 141 -11.81 26.33 -16.32
N GLU A 142 -12.20 27.25 -15.43
CA GLU A 142 -12.97 28.46 -15.78
C GLU A 142 -12.28 29.32 -16.84
N ASN A 143 -10.96 29.47 -16.77
CA ASN A 143 -10.14 30.22 -17.73
C ASN A 143 -8.94 29.37 -18.15
N PRO A 144 -9.06 28.50 -19.19
CA PRO A 144 -7.97 27.64 -19.61
C PRO A 144 -6.82 28.44 -20.22
N GLY A 145 -5.73 28.57 -19.48
CA GLY A 145 -4.50 29.24 -19.90
C GLY A 145 -3.28 28.62 -19.24
N ILE A 146 -2.09 28.86 -19.76
CA ILE A 146 -0.84 28.31 -19.20
C ILE A 146 -0.69 28.70 -17.72
N GLY A 147 -1.07 29.91 -17.35
CA GLY A 147 -1.03 30.40 -15.97
C GLY A 147 -1.93 29.60 -15.03
N SER A 148 -3.16 29.26 -15.47
CA SER A 148 -4.12 28.47 -14.69
C SER A 148 -3.63 27.03 -14.52
N TYR A 149 -3.10 26.41 -15.57
CA TYR A 149 -2.51 25.06 -15.50
C TYR A 149 -1.31 25.03 -14.53
N LEU A 150 -0.42 26.02 -14.58
CA LEU A 150 0.73 26.10 -13.67
C LEU A 150 0.28 26.33 -12.22
N LEU A 151 -0.73 27.17 -11.99
CA LEU A 151 -1.29 27.40 -10.66
C LEU A 151 -1.87 26.10 -10.10
N ILE A 152 -2.75 25.43 -10.85
CA ILE A 152 -3.36 24.15 -10.45
C ILE A 152 -2.28 23.12 -10.18
N THR A 153 -1.30 22.97 -11.07
CA THR A 153 -0.17 22.03 -10.90
C THR A 153 0.61 22.32 -9.63
N THR A 154 0.89 23.59 -9.35
CA THR A 154 1.62 23.97 -8.13
C THR A 154 0.83 23.66 -6.87
N VAL A 155 -0.49 23.92 -6.87
CA VAL A 155 -1.38 23.58 -5.75
C VAL A 155 -1.44 22.08 -5.51
N LEU A 156 -1.62 21.27 -6.56
CA LEU A 156 -1.65 19.82 -6.48
C LEU A 156 -0.32 19.25 -5.98
N THR A 157 0.81 19.79 -6.46
CA THR A 157 2.14 19.37 -6.01
C THR A 157 2.37 19.72 -4.54
N ALA A 158 1.95 20.94 -4.14
CA ALA A 158 2.00 21.34 -2.73
C ALA A 158 1.13 20.42 -1.85
N GLY A 159 -0.05 20.04 -2.31
CA GLY A 159 -0.91 19.06 -1.65
C GLY A 159 -0.24 17.69 -1.47
N THR A 160 0.42 17.19 -2.50
CA THR A 160 1.21 15.93 -2.40
C THR A 160 2.38 16.05 -1.42
N ALA A 161 3.11 17.17 -1.46
CA ALA A 161 4.20 17.44 -0.52
C ALA A 161 3.68 17.52 0.92
N PHE A 162 2.51 18.11 1.13
CA PHE A 162 1.85 18.15 2.43
C PHE A 162 1.45 16.76 2.91
N LEU A 163 0.87 15.92 2.05
CA LEU A 163 0.54 14.53 2.39
C LEU A 163 1.76 13.70 2.73
N MET A 164 2.85 13.86 1.99
CA MET A 164 4.13 13.21 2.28
C MET A 164 4.62 13.62 3.68
N TRP A 165 4.65 14.93 3.98
CA TRP A 165 5.02 15.42 5.30
C TRP A 165 4.11 14.88 6.40
N LEU A 166 2.81 14.85 6.18
CA LEU A 166 1.81 14.33 7.12
C LEU A 166 2.04 12.83 7.38
N GLY A 167 2.31 12.04 6.35
CA GLY A 167 2.69 10.63 6.48
C GLY A 167 3.97 10.42 7.29
N GLU A 168 4.99 11.26 7.09
CA GLU A 168 6.21 11.22 7.89
C GLU A 168 5.98 11.61 9.35
N GLN A 169 5.13 12.60 9.64
CA GLN A 169 4.75 12.94 11.02
C GLN A 169 4.03 11.76 11.71
N ILE A 170 3.11 11.10 11.02
CA ILE A 170 2.44 9.91 11.56
C ILE A 170 3.47 8.80 11.83
N THR A 171 4.38 8.54 10.90
CA THR A 171 5.42 7.50 11.07
C THR A 171 6.35 7.80 12.25
N SER A 172 6.74 9.07 12.45
CA SER A 172 7.69 9.47 13.49
C SER A 172 7.06 9.61 14.87
N LYS A 173 5.87 10.20 14.97
CA LYS A 173 5.21 10.57 16.23
C LYS A 173 3.93 9.79 16.52
N GLY A 174 3.37 9.14 15.52
CA GLY A 174 2.13 8.37 15.60
C GLY A 174 2.34 6.87 15.74
N VAL A 175 1.43 6.11 15.15
CA VAL A 175 1.40 4.65 15.13
C VAL A 175 1.50 4.16 13.68
N GLY A 176 2.27 3.11 13.43
CA GLY A 176 2.34 2.45 12.14
C GLY A 176 3.13 3.22 11.07
N ASN A 177 3.01 2.77 9.83
CA ASN A 177 3.54 3.47 8.67
C ASN A 177 2.53 4.54 8.22
N GLY A 178 2.88 5.82 8.34
CA GLY A 178 1.96 6.92 8.09
C GLY A 178 1.40 6.95 6.68
N ILE A 179 2.19 6.57 5.67
CA ILE A 179 1.75 6.50 4.28
C ILE A 179 0.67 5.43 4.11
N SER A 180 0.93 4.24 4.64
CA SER A 180 -0.05 3.15 4.61
C SER A 180 -1.33 3.50 5.37
N ILE A 181 -1.23 4.24 6.47
CA ILE A 181 -2.38 4.69 7.26
C ILE A 181 -3.20 5.75 6.52
N ILE A 182 -2.56 6.66 5.76
CA ILE A 182 -3.27 7.63 4.91
C ILE A 182 -4.05 6.89 3.81
N ILE A 183 -3.44 5.91 3.14
CA ILE A 183 -4.12 5.09 2.13
C ILE A 183 -5.29 4.32 2.76
N PHE A 184 -5.06 3.69 3.92
CA PHE A 184 -6.09 3.02 4.71
C PHE A 184 -7.28 3.93 5.00
N ALA A 185 -7.01 5.15 5.50
CA ALA A 185 -8.05 6.12 5.81
C ALA A 185 -8.82 6.58 4.57
N GLY A 186 -8.13 6.74 3.43
CA GLY A 186 -8.76 7.04 2.15
C GLY A 186 -9.74 5.94 1.72
N ILE A 187 -9.30 4.70 1.75
CA ILE A 187 -10.13 3.54 1.39
C ILE A 187 -11.34 3.42 2.32
N VAL A 188 -11.12 3.48 3.64
CA VAL A 188 -12.21 3.37 4.64
C VAL A 188 -13.22 4.50 4.48
N ALA A 189 -12.78 5.71 4.16
CA ALA A 189 -13.67 6.84 3.92
C ALA A 189 -14.54 6.68 2.66
N GLY A 190 -14.12 5.86 1.69
CA GLY A 190 -14.89 5.52 0.48
C GLY A 190 -15.94 4.43 0.69
N ILE A 191 -15.83 3.60 1.75
CA ILE A 191 -16.74 2.47 1.98
C ILE A 191 -18.22 2.88 2.03
N PRO A 192 -18.64 3.94 2.78
CA PRO A 192 -20.04 4.33 2.85
C PRO A 192 -20.63 4.69 1.48
N SER A 193 -19.89 5.42 0.65
CA SER A 193 -20.34 5.82 -0.68
C SER A 193 -20.55 4.61 -1.59
N THR A 194 -19.70 3.61 -1.51
CA THR A 194 -19.85 2.40 -2.31
C THR A 194 -21.00 1.52 -1.84
N ILE A 195 -21.22 1.42 -0.52
CA ILE A 195 -22.39 0.71 -0.01
C ILE A 195 -23.67 1.37 -0.55
N ASN A 196 -23.74 2.71 -0.56
CA ASN A 196 -24.87 3.44 -1.12
C ASN A 196 -25.03 3.19 -2.63
N GLN A 197 -23.94 3.14 -3.41
CA GLN A 197 -23.99 2.84 -4.84
C GLN A 197 -24.47 1.41 -5.11
N ILE A 198 -23.98 0.42 -4.35
CA ILE A 198 -24.46 -0.96 -4.46
C ILE A 198 -25.95 -1.03 -4.12
N TYR A 199 -26.38 -0.32 -3.07
CA TYR A 199 -27.79 -0.28 -2.67
C TYR A 199 -28.65 0.34 -3.79
N ALA A 200 -28.30 1.52 -4.28
CA ALA A 200 -29.04 2.19 -5.35
C ALA A 200 -29.18 1.31 -6.61
N GLN A 201 -28.09 0.70 -7.06
CA GLN A 201 -28.12 -0.12 -8.27
C GLN A 201 -28.87 -1.45 -8.12
N GLN A 202 -28.76 -2.08 -6.94
CA GLN A 202 -29.36 -3.39 -6.74
C GLN A 202 -30.82 -3.33 -6.28
N PHE A 203 -31.24 -2.25 -5.61
CA PHE A 203 -32.56 -2.20 -4.98
C PHE A 203 -33.50 -1.14 -5.53
N GLU A 204 -33.03 0.03 -6.03
CA GLU A 204 -33.93 1.09 -6.49
C GLU A 204 -34.78 0.70 -7.72
N ASN A 205 -34.30 -0.22 -8.57
CA ASN A 205 -35.00 -0.70 -9.76
C ASN A 205 -35.14 -2.23 -9.76
N ALA A 206 -35.35 -2.86 -8.60
CA ALA A 206 -35.28 -4.32 -8.49
C ALA A 206 -36.47 -5.08 -9.12
N GLY A 207 -37.66 -4.50 -9.14
CA GLY A 207 -38.87 -5.11 -9.72
C GLY A 207 -39.01 -6.60 -9.38
N GLU A 208 -39.30 -7.41 -10.40
CA GLU A 208 -39.47 -8.87 -10.28
C GLU A 208 -38.16 -9.63 -9.96
N GLN A 209 -36.99 -9.00 -10.12
CA GLN A 209 -35.68 -9.63 -9.89
C GLN A 209 -35.15 -9.43 -8.46
N LEU A 210 -35.95 -8.93 -7.52
CA LEU A 210 -35.54 -8.63 -6.16
C LEU A 210 -34.85 -9.81 -5.46
N PHE A 211 -35.35 -11.03 -5.63
CA PHE A 211 -34.76 -12.23 -5.02
C PHE A 211 -33.34 -12.49 -5.54
N LEU A 212 -33.15 -12.40 -6.85
CA LEU A 212 -31.82 -12.66 -7.46
C LEU A 212 -30.80 -11.59 -7.02
N ARG A 213 -31.22 -10.34 -6.90
CA ARG A 213 -30.37 -9.24 -6.42
C ARG A 213 -30.00 -9.37 -4.95
N ILE A 214 -30.93 -9.82 -4.09
CA ILE A 214 -30.61 -10.15 -2.69
C ILE A 214 -29.56 -11.27 -2.64
N VAL A 215 -29.71 -12.34 -3.43
CA VAL A 215 -28.74 -13.43 -3.48
C VAL A 215 -27.36 -12.91 -3.92
N THR A 216 -27.32 -12.03 -4.92
CA THR A 216 -26.05 -11.41 -5.37
C THR A 216 -25.38 -10.60 -4.25
N VAL A 217 -26.10 -9.76 -3.54
CA VAL A 217 -25.56 -8.97 -2.42
C VAL A 217 -25.06 -9.88 -1.29
N VAL A 218 -25.77 -10.95 -0.97
CA VAL A 218 -25.34 -11.94 0.03
C VAL A 218 -24.06 -12.65 -0.42
N LEU A 219 -23.94 -13.04 -1.70
CA LEU A 219 -22.73 -13.64 -2.24
C LEU A 219 -21.54 -12.68 -2.17
N ILE A 220 -21.74 -11.40 -2.50
CA ILE A 220 -20.70 -10.37 -2.35
C ILE A 220 -20.25 -10.26 -0.89
N ALA A 221 -21.19 -10.20 0.05
CA ALA A 221 -20.87 -10.14 1.49
C ALA A 221 -20.06 -11.36 1.95
N ILE A 222 -20.42 -12.56 1.52
CA ILE A 222 -19.68 -13.79 1.81
C ILE A 222 -18.28 -13.73 1.20
N ALA A 223 -18.13 -13.26 -0.05
CA ALA A 223 -16.84 -13.12 -0.71
C ALA A 223 -15.93 -12.12 0.03
N VAL A 224 -16.48 -10.97 0.47
CA VAL A 224 -15.75 -9.98 1.28
C VAL A 224 -15.24 -10.61 2.58
N VAL A 225 -16.08 -11.33 3.31
CA VAL A 225 -15.68 -12.02 4.54
C VAL A 225 -14.61 -13.06 4.26
N ALA A 226 -14.74 -13.85 3.19
CA ALA A 226 -13.75 -14.85 2.80
C ALA A 226 -12.38 -14.23 2.47
N ILE A 227 -12.37 -13.08 1.77
CA ILE A 227 -11.15 -12.30 1.47
C ILE A 227 -10.50 -11.82 2.77
N ILE A 228 -11.28 -11.26 3.69
CA ILE A 228 -10.77 -10.77 4.99
C ILE A 228 -10.14 -11.93 5.78
N VAL A 229 -10.85 -13.03 5.94
CA VAL A 229 -10.36 -14.22 6.68
C VAL A 229 -9.11 -14.80 6.02
N GLY A 230 -9.12 -14.97 4.69
CA GLY A 230 -7.97 -15.45 3.94
C GLY A 230 -6.75 -14.55 4.08
N THR A 231 -6.95 -13.23 4.02
CA THR A 231 -5.89 -12.24 4.20
C THR A 231 -5.28 -12.32 5.59
N ILE A 232 -6.11 -12.39 6.64
CA ILE A 232 -5.63 -12.53 8.02
C ILE A 232 -4.82 -13.82 8.18
N PHE A 233 -5.33 -14.93 7.65
CA PHE A 233 -4.68 -16.24 7.75
C PHE A 233 -3.28 -16.24 7.13
N ILE A 234 -3.14 -15.77 5.90
CA ILE A 234 -1.85 -15.75 5.20
C ILE A 234 -0.88 -14.72 5.77
N GLN A 235 -1.36 -13.54 6.20
CA GLN A 235 -0.48 -12.51 6.79
C GLN A 235 0.01 -12.88 8.20
N GLN A 236 -0.69 -13.77 8.90
CA GLN A 236 -0.25 -14.29 10.19
C GLN A 236 0.57 -15.58 10.06
N ALA A 237 0.56 -16.23 8.90
CA ALA A 237 1.27 -17.45 8.67
C ALA A 237 2.80 -17.26 8.77
N LEU A 238 3.43 -18.04 9.66
CA LEU A 238 4.86 -17.98 9.96
C LEU A 238 5.49 -19.37 9.81
N ARG A 239 6.63 -19.43 9.11
CA ARG A 239 7.51 -20.61 9.12
C ARG A 239 8.61 -20.38 10.16
N LYS A 240 8.64 -21.22 11.20
CA LYS A 240 9.66 -21.17 12.25
C LYS A 240 10.83 -22.07 11.85
N ILE A 241 12.01 -21.49 11.64
CA ILE A 241 13.25 -22.23 11.36
C ILE A 241 14.00 -22.37 12.69
N PRO A 242 14.34 -23.61 13.14
CA PRO A 242 15.06 -23.79 14.38
C PRO A 242 16.49 -23.29 14.25
N ILE A 243 16.95 -22.54 15.26
CA ILE A 243 18.32 -22.03 15.40
C ILE A 243 18.87 -22.53 16.72
N GLN A 244 20.11 -23.00 16.72
CA GLN A 244 20.85 -23.35 17.92
C GLN A 244 22.02 -22.38 18.08
N TYR A 245 22.23 -21.95 19.31
CA TYR A 245 23.38 -21.13 19.69
C TYR A 245 24.44 -21.99 20.38
N ALA A 246 25.72 -21.77 20.07
CA ALA A 246 26.81 -22.46 20.74
C ALA A 246 26.81 -22.18 22.24
N LYS A 247 27.03 -23.24 23.07
CA LYS A 247 27.18 -23.07 24.50
C LYS A 247 28.45 -22.27 24.80
N ARG A 248 28.33 -21.10 25.45
CA ARG A 248 29.48 -20.39 26.01
C ARG A 248 29.80 -20.97 27.38
N MET A 249 30.97 -21.58 27.53
CA MET A 249 31.51 -21.91 28.84
C MET A 249 32.06 -20.60 29.47
N VAL A 250 31.45 -20.16 30.55
CA VAL A 250 32.02 -19.09 31.40
C VAL A 250 32.79 -19.81 32.50
N ALA A 251 34.07 -19.52 32.61
CA ALA A 251 34.97 -20.15 33.61
C ALA A 251 34.33 -20.11 35.02
N GLY A 252 34.10 -21.30 35.61
CA GLY A 252 33.63 -21.43 36.99
C GLY A 252 32.13 -21.35 37.24
N LYS A 253 31.26 -21.25 36.20
CA LYS A 253 29.78 -21.30 36.36
C LYS A 253 29.17 -22.33 35.39
N SER A 254 28.02 -22.86 35.77
CA SER A 254 27.23 -23.77 34.92
C SER A 254 27.11 -23.26 33.45
N PRO A 255 27.19 -24.15 32.45
CA PRO A 255 27.16 -23.73 31.07
C PRO A 255 25.90 -22.92 30.78
N VAL A 256 26.06 -21.63 30.51
CA VAL A 256 24.99 -20.72 30.13
C VAL A 256 24.97 -20.71 28.59
N GLY A 257 23.89 -21.20 28.01
CA GLY A 257 23.72 -21.23 26.56
C GLY A 257 23.25 -22.59 26.06
N GLY A 258 22.92 -22.68 24.81
CA GLY A 258 22.29 -23.84 24.20
C GLY A 258 20.78 -23.73 24.14
N GLN A 259 20.24 -22.50 24.27
CA GLN A 259 18.82 -22.26 24.01
C GLN A 259 18.54 -22.46 22.53
N SER A 260 17.60 -23.33 22.22
CA SER A 260 17.01 -23.41 20.90
C SER A 260 16.08 -22.22 20.71
N SER A 261 16.35 -21.42 19.71
CA SER A 261 15.51 -20.31 19.29
C SER A 261 14.94 -20.60 17.88
N HIS A 262 13.99 -19.83 17.45
CA HIS A 262 13.40 -19.99 16.12
C HIS A 262 13.48 -18.68 15.37
N LEU A 263 13.87 -18.75 14.09
CA LEU A 263 13.77 -17.63 13.16
C LEU A 263 12.36 -17.66 12.52
N PRO A 264 11.48 -16.73 12.85
CA PRO A 264 10.17 -16.66 12.22
C PRO A 264 10.27 -16.00 10.86
N LEU A 265 9.98 -16.69 9.77
CA LEU A 265 9.82 -16.15 8.44
C LEU A 265 8.34 -16.07 8.10
N LYS A 266 7.84 -14.88 7.73
CA LYS A 266 6.47 -14.70 7.28
C LYS A 266 6.29 -15.33 5.89
N VAL A 267 5.14 -15.97 5.64
CA VAL A 267 4.78 -16.48 4.31
C VAL A 267 4.64 -15.31 3.35
N ASN A 268 3.97 -14.25 3.77
CA ASN A 268 3.95 -12.98 3.05
C ASN A 268 4.88 -11.99 3.78
N ALA A 269 6.18 -12.04 3.48
CA ALA A 269 7.16 -11.11 4.03
C ALA A 269 7.01 -9.70 3.44
N ALA A 270 6.53 -9.61 2.20
CA ALA A 270 6.35 -8.36 1.48
C ALA A 270 5.13 -7.54 1.95
N GLY A 271 4.18 -8.15 2.67
CA GLY A 271 2.96 -7.48 3.11
C GLY A 271 2.05 -7.10 1.96
N VAL A 272 1.45 -5.91 2.03
CA VAL A 272 0.53 -5.37 1.00
C VAL A 272 1.21 -4.40 0.03
N ILE A 273 2.45 -4.02 0.28
CA ILE A 273 3.20 -3.02 -0.49
C ILE A 273 3.33 -3.40 -1.97
N PRO A 274 3.61 -4.67 -2.35
CA PRO A 274 3.69 -5.08 -3.75
C PRO A 274 2.41 -4.79 -4.55
N VAL A 275 1.26 -4.94 -3.92
CA VAL A 275 -0.03 -4.68 -4.57
C VAL A 275 -0.21 -3.18 -4.80
N ILE A 276 0.16 -2.34 -3.82
CA ILE A 276 0.14 -0.88 -3.97
C ILE A 276 1.07 -0.46 -5.12
N PHE A 277 2.25 -1.08 -5.24
CA PHE A 277 3.19 -0.82 -6.31
C PHE A 277 2.65 -1.24 -7.68
N ALA A 278 2.06 -2.43 -7.78
CA ALA A 278 1.46 -2.92 -9.02
C ALA A 278 0.31 -2.02 -9.49
N VAL A 279 -0.56 -1.58 -8.58
CA VAL A 279 -1.64 -0.62 -8.88
C VAL A 279 -1.06 0.70 -9.39
N SER A 280 -0.07 1.26 -8.70
CA SER A 280 0.57 2.53 -9.09
C SER A 280 1.20 2.42 -10.49
N PHE A 281 1.83 1.29 -10.79
CA PHE A 281 2.48 1.05 -12.07
C PHE A 281 1.49 0.87 -13.23
N ILE A 282 0.32 0.29 -12.98
CA ILE A 282 -0.75 0.13 -13.97
C ILE A 282 -1.50 1.44 -14.21
N VAL A 283 -1.84 2.14 -13.14
CA VAL A 283 -2.66 3.36 -13.23
C VAL A 283 -1.90 4.49 -13.92
N THR A 284 -0.59 4.63 -13.69
CA THR A 284 0.19 5.75 -14.23
C THR A 284 0.21 5.80 -15.78
N PRO A 285 0.56 4.73 -16.53
CA PRO A 285 0.54 4.76 -17.98
C PRO A 285 -0.86 4.95 -18.56
N ARG A 286 -1.88 4.32 -17.94
CA ARG A 286 -3.28 4.46 -18.36
C ARG A 286 -3.75 5.90 -18.22
N THR A 287 -3.45 6.56 -17.08
CA THR A 287 -3.78 7.96 -16.83
C THR A 287 -3.07 8.87 -17.81
N VAL A 288 -1.79 8.65 -18.06
CA VAL A 288 -1.04 9.45 -19.04
C VAL A 288 -1.63 9.27 -20.45
N ALA A 289 -1.93 8.03 -20.86
CA ALA A 289 -2.51 7.75 -22.18
C ALA A 289 -3.90 8.37 -22.36
N SER A 290 -4.69 8.53 -21.29
CA SER A 290 -6.01 9.17 -21.35
C SER A 290 -5.96 10.69 -21.62
N PHE A 291 -4.79 11.32 -21.45
CA PHE A 291 -4.61 12.75 -21.69
C PHE A 291 -4.25 13.09 -23.15
N PHE A 292 -3.90 12.09 -23.94
CA PHE A 292 -3.59 12.27 -25.35
C PHE A 292 -4.82 11.96 -26.21
N GLU A 293 -4.82 12.48 -27.45
CA GLU A 293 -5.84 12.14 -28.44
C GLU A 293 -5.93 10.61 -28.66
N GLN A 294 -7.13 10.12 -28.88
CA GLN A 294 -7.39 8.68 -29.05
C GLN A 294 -6.82 8.21 -30.41
N ASN A 295 -5.58 7.72 -30.35
CA ASN A 295 -4.90 7.04 -31.46
C ASN A 295 -4.80 5.55 -31.16
N ASP A 296 -4.51 4.71 -32.15
CA ASP A 296 -4.34 3.27 -31.97
C ASP A 296 -3.34 2.92 -30.84
N VAL A 297 -2.27 3.72 -30.70
CA VAL A 297 -1.25 3.53 -29.66
C VAL A 297 -1.82 3.84 -28.27
N THR A 298 -2.54 4.94 -28.11
CA THR A 298 -3.15 5.31 -26.82
C THR A 298 -4.22 4.32 -26.41
N LEU A 299 -5.04 3.84 -27.34
CA LEU A 299 -6.04 2.79 -27.11
C LEU A 299 -5.37 1.46 -26.72
N TRP A 300 -4.25 1.11 -27.38
CA TRP A 300 -3.49 -0.09 -27.04
C TRP A 300 -2.92 0.00 -25.62
N ILE A 301 -2.29 1.11 -25.26
CA ILE A 301 -1.79 1.34 -23.91
C ILE A 301 -2.92 1.25 -22.87
N GLN A 302 -4.05 1.90 -23.12
CA GLN A 302 -5.21 1.84 -22.23
C GLN A 302 -5.70 0.40 -22.02
N ARG A 303 -5.77 -0.43 -23.07
CA ARG A 303 -6.18 -1.85 -22.98
C ARG A 303 -5.17 -2.70 -22.22
N VAL A 304 -3.88 -2.52 -22.46
CA VAL A 304 -2.81 -3.31 -21.81
C VAL A 304 -2.72 -2.99 -20.30
N PHE A 305 -2.95 -1.72 -19.94
CA PHE A 305 -2.91 -1.28 -18.55
C PHE A 305 -4.32 -1.15 -17.93
N ASP A 306 -5.32 -1.81 -18.50
CA ASP A 306 -6.65 -1.95 -17.92
C ASP A 306 -6.79 -3.32 -17.25
N TYR A 307 -6.76 -3.35 -15.92
CA TYR A 307 -6.91 -4.59 -15.14
C TYR A 307 -8.32 -5.22 -15.28
N SER A 308 -9.32 -4.51 -15.83
CA SER A 308 -10.64 -5.07 -16.15
C SER A 308 -10.62 -5.88 -17.45
N HIS A 309 -9.64 -5.63 -18.32
CA HIS A 309 -9.45 -6.35 -19.57
C HIS A 309 -8.53 -7.59 -19.35
N PRO A 310 -8.76 -8.74 -20.02
CA PRO A 310 -7.96 -9.96 -19.82
C PRO A 310 -6.45 -9.76 -19.96
N ILE A 311 -5.99 -8.97 -20.93
CA ILE A 311 -4.56 -8.67 -21.13
C ILE A 311 -4.01 -7.90 -19.95
N GLY A 312 -4.71 -6.85 -19.51
CA GLY A 312 -4.30 -6.05 -18.36
C GLY A 312 -4.33 -6.84 -17.05
N MET A 313 -5.26 -7.80 -16.91
CA MET A 313 -5.31 -8.71 -15.78
C MET A 313 -4.05 -9.58 -15.69
N VAL A 314 -3.55 -10.08 -16.82
CA VAL A 314 -2.29 -10.85 -16.88
C VAL A 314 -1.10 -9.97 -16.52
N VAL A 315 -1.03 -8.76 -17.08
CA VAL A 315 0.03 -7.79 -16.78
C VAL A 315 0.02 -7.42 -15.29
N TYR A 316 -1.16 -7.16 -14.73
CA TYR A 316 -1.34 -6.85 -13.32
C TYR A 316 -0.87 -8.00 -12.42
N SER A 317 -1.24 -9.23 -12.75
CA SER A 317 -0.83 -10.43 -12.04
C SER A 317 0.69 -10.60 -12.06
N ALA A 318 1.31 -10.43 -13.22
CA ALA A 318 2.75 -10.52 -13.39
C ALA A 318 3.49 -9.45 -12.56
N LEU A 319 2.97 -8.23 -12.53
CA LEU A 319 3.51 -7.13 -11.72
C LEU A 319 3.41 -7.44 -10.21
N ILE A 320 2.25 -7.93 -9.74
CA ILE A 320 2.11 -8.32 -8.32
C ILE A 320 3.14 -9.38 -7.96
N ILE A 321 3.30 -10.42 -8.76
CA ILE A 321 4.26 -11.48 -8.53
C ILE A 321 5.69 -10.91 -8.53
N ALA A 322 6.07 -10.15 -9.55
CA ALA A 322 7.39 -9.53 -9.65
C ALA A 322 7.71 -8.64 -8.45
N PHE A 323 6.81 -7.72 -8.08
CA PHE A 323 7.01 -6.85 -6.93
C PHE A 323 6.99 -7.60 -5.59
N THR A 324 6.23 -8.71 -5.48
CA THR A 324 6.23 -9.52 -4.26
C THR A 324 7.58 -10.18 -4.05
N TYR A 325 8.17 -10.76 -5.09
CA TYR A 325 9.53 -11.29 -5.03
C TYR A 325 10.54 -10.20 -4.72
N PHE A 326 10.50 -9.11 -5.48
CA PHE A 326 11.37 -7.97 -5.28
C PHE A 326 11.38 -7.47 -3.84
N TYR A 327 10.20 -7.19 -3.29
CA TYR A 327 10.07 -6.62 -1.95
C TYR A 327 10.38 -7.62 -0.83
N ALA A 328 10.06 -8.91 -1.03
CA ALA A 328 10.39 -9.95 -0.06
C ALA A 328 11.91 -10.06 0.16
N PHE A 329 12.71 -9.96 -0.91
CA PHE A 329 14.18 -10.00 -0.81
C PHE A 329 14.79 -8.71 -0.24
N ILE A 330 14.14 -7.56 -0.43
CA ILE A 330 14.53 -6.31 0.25
C ILE A 330 14.25 -6.40 1.75
N GLN A 331 13.07 -6.91 2.12
CA GLN A 331 12.62 -6.97 3.50
C GLN A 331 13.38 -8.02 4.32
N VAL A 332 13.67 -9.16 3.71
CA VAL A 332 14.43 -10.25 4.31
C VAL A 332 15.65 -10.52 3.45
N ASN A 333 16.77 -9.85 3.74
CA ASN A 333 18.02 -10.07 3.05
C ASN A 333 18.71 -11.34 3.61
N PRO A 334 18.74 -12.48 2.86
CA PRO A 334 19.28 -13.75 3.37
C PRO A 334 20.77 -13.66 3.71
N GLU A 335 21.54 -12.84 3.01
CA GLU A 335 22.96 -12.61 3.25
C GLU A 335 23.17 -11.95 4.62
N GLN A 336 22.50 -10.83 4.87
CA GLN A 336 22.58 -10.13 6.15
C GLN A 336 22.12 -10.99 7.32
N VAL A 337 21.03 -11.77 7.13
CA VAL A 337 20.52 -12.68 8.15
C VAL A 337 21.56 -13.78 8.45
N SER A 338 22.16 -14.38 7.43
CA SER A 338 23.19 -15.42 7.57
C SER A 338 24.42 -14.88 8.30
N ASP A 339 24.90 -13.68 7.93
CA ASP A 339 26.06 -13.03 8.56
C ASP A 339 25.79 -12.67 10.02
N ASN A 340 24.59 -12.16 10.33
CA ASN A 340 24.19 -11.87 11.70
C ASN A 340 24.12 -13.14 12.56
N LEU A 341 23.58 -14.24 12.04
CA LEU A 341 23.57 -15.52 12.72
C LEU A 341 25.00 -16.02 13.01
N LYS A 342 25.89 -15.94 12.00
CA LYS A 342 27.30 -16.34 12.13
C LYS A 342 28.01 -15.49 13.21
N LYS A 343 27.81 -14.16 13.22
CA LYS A 343 28.40 -13.25 14.21
C LYS A 343 27.90 -13.52 15.63
N GLN A 344 26.66 -13.98 15.78
CA GLN A 344 26.05 -14.31 17.07
C GLN A 344 26.33 -15.75 17.53
N GLY A 345 27.08 -16.54 16.74
CA GLY A 345 27.34 -17.95 17.03
C GLY A 345 26.14 -18.87 16.87
N GLY A 346 25.11 -18.40 16.14
CA GLY A 346 23.90 -19.17 15.82
C GLY A 346 24.10 -19.99 14.54
N TYR A 347 23.53 -21.19 14.51
CA TYR A 347 23.51 -22.05 13.33
C TYR A 347 22.18 -22.78 13.20
N ILE A 348 21.86 -23.17 11.97
CA ILE A 348 20.70 -24.00 11.67
C ILE A 348 21.16 -25.47 11.77
N PRO A 349 20.48 -26.34 12.53
CA PRO A 349 20.85 -27.75 12.65
C PRO A 349 21.01 -28.42 11.28
N GLY A 350 22.13 -29.08 11.05
CA GLY A 350 22.44 -29.77 9.80
C GLY A 350 22.97 -28.86 8.67
N ILE A 351 23.13 -27.54 8.86
CA ILE A 351 23.58 -26.61 7.85
C ILE A 351 24.82 -25.85 8.37
N ARG A 352 25.91 -25.82 7.56
CA ARG A 352 27.12 -25.09 7.92
C ARG A 352 26.85 -23.57 7.93
N PRO A 353 27.32 -22.84 8.98
CA PRO A 353 27.19 -21.37 9.03
C PRO A 353 27.89 -20.69 7.84
N GLY A 354 27.31 -19.57 7.37
CA GLY A 354 27.86 -18.79 6.27
C GLY A 354 27.08 -19.04 4.96
N LYS A 355 27.78 -19.24 3.84
CA LYS A 355 27.21 -19.34 2.50
C LYS A 355 26.09 -20.40 2.37
N ASN A 356 26.30 -21.58 2.98
CA ASN A 356 25.29 -22.64 2.94
C ASN A 356 23.98 -22.23 3.68
N THR A 357 24.11 -21.48 4.77
CA THR A 357 22.96 -20.92 5.48
C THR A 357 22.25 -19.87 4.63
N GLN A 358 22.98 -19.01 3.93
CA GLN A 358 22.42 -18.05 2.99
C GLN A 358 21.64 -18.72 1.87
N GLU A 359 22.22 -19.73 1.22
CA GLU A 359 21.57 -20.50 0.14
C GLU A 359 20.29 -21.19 0.62
N TYR A 360 20.33 -21.79 1.82
CA TYR A 360 19.14 -22.41 2.42
C TYR A 360 18.04 -21.39 2.68
N LEU A 361 18.36 -20.26 3.32
CA LEU A 361 17.40 -19.18 3.59
C LEU A 361 16.83 -18.61 2.30
N THR A 362 17.66 -18.40 1.28
CA THR A 362 17.22 -17.96 -0.05
C THR A 362 16.21 -18.94 -0.65
N ARG A 363 16.50 -20.24 -0.63
CA ARG A 363 15.58 -21.27 -1.15
C ARG A 363 14.25 -21.31 -0.38
N VAL A 364 14.30 -21.20 0.93
CA VAL A 364 13.08 -21.15 1.76
C VAL A 364 12.28 -19.89 1.45
N LEU A 365 12.94 -18.74 1.34
CA LEU A 365 12.29 -17.47 1.03
C LEU A 365 11.61 -17.52 -0.35
N TYR A 366 12.28 -18.06 -1.38
CA TYR A 366 11.68 -18.25 -2.71
C TYR A 366 10.36 -19.04 -2.66
N ARG A 367 10.36 -20.16 -1.93
CA ARG A 367 9.15 -21.00 -1.82
C ARG A 367 8.04 -20.33 -1.05
N LEU A 368 8.35 -19.62 0.04
CA LEU A 368 7.36 -18.88 0.82
C LEU A 368 6.78 -17.72 0.03
N THR A 369 7.64 -16.96 -0.66
CA THR A 369 7.24 -15.82 -1.49
C THR A 369 6.35 -16.27 -2.64
N PHE A 370 6.60 -17.43 -3.25
CA PHE A 370 5.74 -17.98 -4.30
C PHE A 370 4.29 -18.17 -3.82
N VAL A 371 4.11 -18.80 -2.66
CA VAL A 371 2.78 -18.99 -2.07
C VAL A 371 2.13 -17.64 -1.74
N GLY A 372 2.90 -16.73 -1.14
CA GLY A 372 2.43 -15.36 -0.85
C GLY A 372 2.03 -14.59 -2.10
N ALA A 373 2.83 -14.66 -3.17
CA ALA A 373 2.56 -13.99 -4.44
C ALA A 373 1.31 -14.51 -5.13
N LEU A 374 1.13 -15.84 -5.20
CA LEU A 374 -0.09 -16.44 -5.74
C LEU A 374 -1.33 -16.02 -4.97
N PHE A 375 -1.25 -16.00 -3.66
CA PHE A 375 -2.35 -15.57 -2.81
C PHE A 375 -2.70 -14.09 -3.02
N LEU A 376 -1.70 -13.19 -3.04
CA LEU A 376 -1.92 -11.77 -3.30
C LEU A 376 -2.54 -11.55 -4.67
N THR A 377 -2.07 -12.27 -5.70
CA THR A 377 -2.59 -12.21 -7.06
C THR A 377 -4.04 -12.71 -7.11
N ALA A 378 -4.34 -13.84 -6.46
CA ALA A 378 -5.69 -14.39 -6.42
C ALA A 378 -6.68 -13.40 -5.78
N ILE A 379 -6.32 -12.79 -4.63
CA ILE A 379 -7.17 -11.79 -3.97
C ILE A 379 -7.32 -10.52 -4.82
N ALA A 380 -6.28 -10.09 -5.51
CA ALA A 380 -6.34 -8.90 -6.35
C ALA A 380 -7.25 -9.07 -7.57
N ILE A 381 -7.28 -10.28 -8.15
CA ILE A 381 -8.06 -10.56 -9.36
C ILE A 381 -9.50 -10.97 -9.05
N LEU A 382 -9.72 -11.67 -7.95
CA LEU A 382 -11.01 -12.26 -7.58
C LEU A 382 -12.19 -11.27 -7.68
N PRO A 383 -12.10 -10.01 -7.17
CA PRO A 383 -13.19 -9.04 -7.32
C PRO A 383 -13.44 -8.60 -8.76
N VAL A 384 -12.39 -8.48 -9.56
CA VAL A 384 -12.51 -8.11 -10.99
C VAL A 384 -13.30 -9.21 -11.72
N LEU A 385 -13.01 -10.47 -11.42
CA LEU A 385 -13.77 -11.60 -11.98
C LEU A 385 -15.22 -11.58 -11.50
N PHE A 386 -15.47 -11.29 -10.21
CA PHE A 386 -16.84 -11.21 -9.68
C PHE A 386 -17.65 -10.11 -10.36
N ILE A 387 -17.07 -8.93 -10.57
CA ILE A 387 -17.73 -7.81 -11.23
C ILE A 387 -18.10 -8.17 -12.67
N ASN A 388 -17.17 -8.78 -13.41
CA ASN A 388 -17.40 -9.20 -14.78
C ASN A 388 -18.48 -10.29 -14.90
N ILE A 389 -18.53 -11.25 -13.96
CA ILE A 389 -19.51 -12.34 -13.95
C ILE A 389 -20.88 -11.85 -13.44
N ALA A 390 -20.90 -10.99 -12.42
CA ALA A 390 -22.14 -10.52 -11.79
C ALA A 390 -22.74 -9.28 -12.46
N GLY A 391 -22.06 -8.71 -13.48
CA GLY A 391 -22.50 -7.48 -14.14
C GLY A 391 -22.60 -6.27 -13.21
N LEU A 392 -21.74 -6.22 -12.20
CA LEU A 392 -21.69 -5.12 -11.23
C LEU A 392 -20.96 -3.92 -11.80
N PRO A 393 -21.27 -2.70 -11.36
CA PRO A 393 -20.54 -1.52 -11.81
C PRO A 393 -19.09 -1.54 -11.35
N GLU A 394 -18.23 -0.91 -12.10
CA GLU A 394 -16.82 -0.74 -11.75
C GLU A 394 -16.62 -0.01 -10.41
N SER A 395 -17.59 0.83 -10.01
CA SER A 395 -17.60 1.49 -8.70
C SER A 395 -17.79 0.53 -7.52
N ALA A 396 -18.34 -0.66 -7.75
CA ALA A 396 -18.43 -1.74 -6.74
C ALA A 396 -17.12 -2.51 -6.56
N GLN A 397 -16.03 -2.08 -7.20
CA GLN A 397 -14.69 -2.66 -7.08
C GLN A 397 -14.05 -2.52 -5.66
N ILE A 398 -14.80 -2.18 -4.64
CA ILE A 398 -14.35 -2.36 -3.26
C ILE A 398 -14.21 -3.86 -3.00
N GLY A 399 -13.20 -4.44 -3.55
CA GLY A 399 -13.03 -5.85 -3.37
C GLY A 399 -11.62 -6.16 -2.89
N GLY A 400 -10.85 -6.83 -3.73
CA GLY A 400 -9.65 -7.49 -3.30
C GLY A 400 -8.52 -6.57 -2.84
N THR A 401 -8.13 -5.61 -3.65
CA THR A 401 -6.96 -4.79 -3.37
C THR A 401 -7.19 -3.81 -2.22
N SER A 402 -8.34 -3.13 -2.22
CA SER A 402 -8.68 -2.19 -1.16
C SER A 402 -8.88 -2.89 0.18
N LEU A 403 -9.60 -4.02 0.22
CA LEU A 403 -9.78 -4.81 1.43
C LEU A 403 -8.45 -5.42 1.91
N LEU A 404 -7.62 -5.91 0.99
CA LEU A 404 -6.30 -6.45 1.31
C LEU A 404 -5.41 -5.39 1.96
N ILE A 405 -5.43 -4.17 1.44
CA ILE A 405 -4.67 -3.04 2.00
C ILE A 405 -5.23 -2.67 3.38
N VAL A 406 -6.55 -2.55 3.52
CA VAL A 406 -7.19 -2.20 4.79
C VAL A 406 -6.86 -3.23 5.88
N VAL A 407 -7.07 -4.52 5.60
CA VAL A 407 -6.78 -5.59 6.56
C VAL A 407 -5.29 -5.68 6.85
N GLY A 408 -4.44 -5.55 5.81
CA GLY A 408 -2.99 -5.62 5.96
C GLY A 408 -2.42 -4.51 6.82
N VAL A 409 -2.82 -3.27 6.56
CA VAL A 409 -2.36 -2.10 7.34
C VAL A 409 -2.89 -2.17 8.77
N ALA A 410 -4.16 -2.59 8.97
CA ALA A 410 -4.71 -2.79 10.31
C ALA A 410 -3.92 -3.81 11.11
N LEU A 411 -3.63 -4.99 10.52
CA LEU A 411 -2.84 -6.04 11.19
C LEU A 411 -1.41 -5.61 11.48
N GLU A 412 -0.74 -4.92 10.55
CA GLU A 412 0.61 -4.42 10.76
C GLU A 412 0.66 -3.38 11.87
N THR A 413 -0.30 -2.45 11.88
CA THR A 413 -0.42 -1.43 12.91
C THR A 413 -0.69 -2.04 14.28
N MET A 414 -1.58 -3.04 14.37
CA MET A 414 -1.85 -3.77 15.61
C MET A 414 -0.60 -4.48 16.14
N LYS A 415 0.14 -5.19 15.27
CA LYS A 415 1.40 -5.86 15.66
C LYS A 415 2.46 -4.87 16.16
N GLN A 416 2.54 -3.69 15.56
CA GLN A 416 3.46 -2.63 16.03
C GLN A 416 3.05 -2.09 17.41
N LEU A 417 1.76 -1.91 17.66
CA LEU A 417 1.24 -1.51 18.96
C LEU A 417 1.52 -2.57 20.04
N GLU A 418 1.26 -3.84 19.73
CA GLU A 418 1.57 -4.96 20.64
C GLU A 418 3.07 -5.02 20.98
N ALA A 419 3.94 -4.88 19.98
CA ALA A 419 5.38 -4.85 20.19
C ALA A 419 5.83 -3.69 21.09
N GLN A 420 5.20 -2.52 20.98
CA GLN A 420 5.48 -1.37 21.86
C GLN A 420 5.01 -1.62 23.30
N LEU A 421 3.89 -2.31 23.48
CA LEU A 421 3.34 -2.65 24.79
C LEU A 421 4.23 -3.66 25.51
N VAL A 422 4.67 -4.71 24.81
CA VAL A 422 5.58 -5.74 25.36
C VAL A 422 6.92 -5.13 25.78
N LYS A 423 7.52 -4.25 24.96
CA LYS A 423 8.78 -3.56 25.31
C LYS A 423 8.71 -2.78 26.62
N ARG A 424 7.55 -2.29 27.04
CA ARG A 424 7.38 -1.55 28.28
C ARG A 424 7.18 -2.43 29.49
N HIS A 425 6.51 -3.57 29.34
CA HIS A 425 6.40 -4.54 30.45
C HIS A 425 7.79 -5.02 30.89
N TYR A 426 8.72 -5.24 29.95
CA TYR A 426 10.10 -5.61 30.28
C TYR A 426 10.90 -4.48 30.95
N LYS A 427 10.66 -3.19 30.63
CA LYS A 427 11.33 -2.06 31.30
C LYS A 427 10.86 -1.82 32.73
N GLY A 428 9.69 -2.33 33.12
CA GLY A 428 9.18 -2.23 34.50
C GLY A 428 9.83 -3.20 35.48
N PHE A 429 10.55 -4.22 35.00
CA PHE A 429 11.26 -5.21 35.84
C PHE A 429 12.73 -4.88 36.07
N ILE A 430 13.27 -3.85 35.42
CA ILE A 430 14.64 -3.36 35.59
C ILE A 430 14.51 -1.98 36.22
N LYS A 431 14.40 -1.94 37.55
CA LYS A 431 14.67 -0.81 38.44
C LYS A 431 16.00 -1.00 39.09
#